data_ac91192588d9b2b7639e39688a2582b9
#
_entry.id   ac91192588d9b2b7639e39688a2582b9
#
_cell.length_a   1.000
_cell.length_b   1.000
_cell.length_c   1.000
_cell.angle_alpha   90.00
_cell.angle_beta   90.00
_cell.angle_gamma   90.00
#
_symmetry.space_group_name_H-M   'P 1'
#
loop_
_entity.id
_entity.type
_entity.pdbx_description
1 polymer ?
#
loop_
_entity_poly.entity_id
_entity_poly.type
_entity_poly.pdbx_seq_one_letter_code
_entity_poly.pdbx_strand_id
1 'polypeptide(L)'
;MVKFEFRNPTRIVFGEGQIAALQYLIPVGTRVLLLYGGGSIKRNGVYNQVLAALEGCKLAEFAGIEVNPHYETILRAAEVARQANVGIILAVGGGSVIDAAKFLASVVTAENRDPWDDFAAGLYPQEILPVGCVLTLPATGSESNAVSVISSIERDLKIPFANEAARPTFAIMDPATMASLDKRQLGNGVVDAFTHVVEQYLTIPGNTPVQYGYSEVLLRTLIEWGPKLLEDNSAEARENVMWAANQALNGLIGTGVRQDWSTHMIGHAITAIYGIDHARTLSLVMPSLLRFKADRKQVMLARYARNVWGVAATDDKMAAEQGIDLTEGFFRRMGLPVKPADVAPIEISPDDVIAHLQRAGQIRLGEMADITPLQVRDILVHAAS
;
A
#
# COMPACT_ATOMS: atom_id res chain seq x y z
N MET A 1 -9.78 -17.65 16.07
CA MET A 1 -8.85 -16.51 16.04
C MET A 1 -7.43 -17.04 16.17
N VAL A 2 -6.51 -16.62 15.33
CA VAL A 2 -5.07 -16.94 15.44
C VAL A 2 -4.50 -16.14 16.61
N LYS A 3 -3.48 -16.67 17.33
CA LYS A 3 -2.78 -15.91 18.37
C LYS A 3 -2.03 -14.75 17.74
N PHE A 4 -2.05 -13.58 18.35
CA PHE A 4 -1.36 -12.39 17.84
C PHE A 4 -0.84 -11.52 18.99
N GLU A 5 0.15 -10.70 18.68
CA GLU A 5 0.54 -9.52 19.41
C GLU A 5 0.29 -8.32 18.51
N PHE A 6 -0.28 -7.24 19.03
CA PHE A 6 -0.54 -6.02 18.25
C PHE A 6 0.08 -4.82 18.95
N ARG A 7 0.92 -4.13 18.22
CA ARG A 7 1.52 -2.86 18.62
C ARG A 7 1.61 -1.95 17.40
N ASN A 8 1.03 -0.75 17.49
CA ASN A 8 1.26 0.29 16.49
C ASN A 8 1.70 1.57 17.21
N PRO A 9 3.02 1.84 17.29
CA PRO A 9 3.58 2.97 18.02
C PRO A 9 3.53 4.29 17.25
N THR A 10 3.12 4.29 15.98
CA THR A 10 3.11 5.49 15.15
C THR A 10 2.16 6.55 15.72
N ARG A 11 2.70 7.73 16.02
CA ARG A 11 1.89 8.89 16.40
C ARG A 11 1.27 9.49 15.15
N ILE A 12 -0.04 9.40 15.01
CA ILE A 12 -0.77 10.02 13.89
C ILE A 12 -1.20 11.44 14.29
N VAL A 13 -0.90 12.40 13.41
CA VAL A 13 -1.35 13.79 13.50
C VAL A 13 -2.20 14.06 12.27
N PHE A 14 -3.52 14.14 12.47
CA PHE A 14 -4.51 14.19 11.40
C PHE A 14 -5.23 15.54 11.35
N GLY A 15 -5.47 16.06 10.16
CA GLY A 15 -6.29 17.26 9.90
C GLY A 15 -5.61 18.27 9.00
N GLU A 16 -6.39 19.21 8.49
CA GLU A 16 -5.89 20.31 7.65
C GLU A 16 -4.94 21.22 8.42
N GLY A 17 -3.83 21.63 7.78
CA GLY A 17 -2.81 22.49 8.36
C GLY A 17 -1.85 21.78 9.34
N GLN A 18 -1.96 20.47 9.51
CA GLN A 18 -1.15 19.72 10.48
C GLN A 18 0.32 19.53 10.08
N ILE A 19 0.74 19.92 8.87
CA ILE A 19 2.17 19.94 8.51
C ILE A 19 2.97 20.82 9.50
N ALA A 20 2.37 21.85 10.06
CA ALA A 20 2.97 22.70 11.09
C ALA A 20 3.40 21.93 12.36
N ALA A 21 2.82 20.76 12.63
CA ALA A 21 3.16 19.91 13.77
C ALA A 21 4.62 19.42 13.76
N LEU A 22 5.30 19.45 12.61
CA LEU A 22 6.74 19.14 12.51
C LEU A 22 7.58 19.97 13.50
N GLN A 23 7.17 21.20 13.84
CA GLN A 23 7.86 22.08 14.77
C GLN A 23 8.06 21.47 16.17
N TYR A 24 7.13 20.63 16.62
CA TYR A 24 7.24 19.97 17.93
C TYR A 24 7.52 18.46 17.83
N LEU A 25 7.42 17.88 16.63
CA LEU A 25 7.76 16.47 16.39
C LEU A 25 9.25 16.28 16.14
N ILE A 26 9.90 17.26 15.52
CA ILE A 26 11.34 17.24 15.24
C ILE A 26 12.01 18.39 16.00
N PRO A 27 12.85 18.09 17.01
CA PRO A 27 13.53 19.13 17.78
C PRO A 27 14.44 20.04 16.93
N VAL A 28 14.49 21.33 17.27
CA VAL A 28 15.44 22.28 16.67
C VAL A 28 16.87 21.77 16.77
N GLY A 29 17.67 21.97 15.73
CA GLY A 29 19.04 21.48 15.64
C GLY A 29 19.20 20.06 15.12
N THR A 30 18.08 19.29 15.00
CA THR A 30 18.11 17.95 14.42
C THR A 30 18.63 17.96 12.99
N ARG A 31 19.45 16.96 12.60
CA ARG A 31 19.85 16.73 11.22
C ARG A 31 18.81 15.85 10.54
N VAL A 32 18.12 16.39 9.57
CA VAL A 32 16.98 15.76 8.88
C VAL A 32 17.37 15.45 7.44
N LEU A 33 17.14 14.23 6.98
CA LEU A 33 17.08 13.95 5.55
C LEU A 33 15.64 14.17 5.07
N LEU A 34 15.42 15.18 4.25
CA LEU A 34 14.15 15.41 3.57
C LEU A 34 14.11 14.54 2.30
N LEU A 35 13.30 13.48 2.31
CA LEU A 35 13.18 12.51 1.23
C LEU A 35 11.85 12.70 0.49
N TYR A 36 11.88 12.85 -0.85
CA TYR A 36 10.68 13.01 -1.66
C TYR A 36 10.84 12.49 -3.10
N GLY A 37 9.73 12.37 -3.82
CA GLY A 37 9.68 11.88 -5.20
C GLY A 37 10.02 12.93 -6.25
N GLY A 38 9.30 12.94 -7.38
CA GLY A 38 9.53 13.76 -8.55
C GLY A 38 9.22 15.26 -8.42
N GLY A 39 9.05 15.79 -7.21
CA GLY A 39 8.93 17.22 -6.94
C GLY A 39 7.51 17.80 -7.05
N SER A 40 6.46 16.99 -7.07
CA SER A 40 5.07 17.46 -6.98
C SER A 40 4.82 18.34 -5.76
N ILE A 41 5.45 18.00 -4.62
CA ILE A 41 5.36 18.75 -3.36
C ILE A 41 5.86 20.20 -3.48
N LYS A 42 6.79 20.49 -4.41
CA LYS A 42 7.28 21.85 -4.68
C LYS A 42 6.25 22.70 -5.43
N ARG A 43 5.39 22.05 -6.24
CA ARG A 43 4.36 22.73 -7.02
C ARG A 43 3.07 22.99 -6.25
N ASN A 44 2.74 22.13 -5.28
CA ASN A 44 1.49 22.22 -4.51
C ASN A 44 1.65 22.93 -3.13
N GLY A 45 2.83 23.44 -2.84
CA GLY A 45 3.09 24.20 -1.62
C GLY A 45 3.43 23.39 -0.37
N VAL A 46 3.32 22.06 -0.41
CA VAL A 46 3.67 21.16 0.72
C VAL A 46 5.13 21.34 1.11
N TYR A 47 6.04 21.40 0.14
CA TYR A 47 7.47 21.62 0.38
C TYR A 47 7.76 22.87 1.21
N ASN A 48 7.13 24.01 0.85
CA ASN A 48 7.32 25.27 1.58
C ASN A 48 6.79 25.20 3.02
N GLN A 49 5.66 24.52 3.23
CA GLN A 49 5.11 24.30 4.57
C GLN A 49 6.05 23.43 5.42
N VAL A 50 6.62 22.37 4.83
CA VAL A 50 7.59 21.51 5.50
C VAL A 50 8.84 22.31 5.88
N LEU A 51 9.40 23.10 4.95
CA LEU A 51 10.59 23.92 5.25
C LEU A 51 10.33 24.93 6.35
N ALA A 52 9.19 25.62 6.33
CA ALA A 52 8.81 26.57 7.38
C ALA A 52 8.68 25.90 8.75
N ALA A 53 8.11 24.68 8.78
CA ALA A 53 7.95 23.92 10.02
C ALA A 53 9.26 23.31 10.54
N LEU A 54 10.29 23.18 9.71
CA LEU A 54 11.63 22.69 10.06
C LEU A 54 12.64 23.81 10.29
N GLU A 55 12.18 25.04 10.49
CA GLU A 55 13.07 26.17 10.79
C GLU A 55 13.96 25.86 11.99
N GLY A 56 15.27 26.09 11.85
CA GLY A 56 16.26 25.76 12.87
C GLY A 56 16.79 24.30 12.82
N CYS A 57 16.28 23.44 11.97
CA CYS A 57 16.87 22.12 11.69
C CYS A 57 17.97 22.20 10.63
N LYS A 58 18.84 21.19 10.60
CA LYS A 58 19.88 21.05 9.58
C LYS A 58 19.39 20.08 8.51
N LEU A 59 19.12 20.59 7.32
CA LEU A 59 18.51 19.81 6.25
C LEU A 59 19.56 19.27 5.27
N ALA A 60 19.47 17.98 4.96
CA ALA A 60 19.95 17.37 3.75
C ALA A 60 18.73 16.95 2.92
N GLU A 61 18.82 17.05 1.60
CA GLU A 61 17.71 16.69 0.71
C GLU A 61 18.11 15.58 -0.25
N PHE A 62 17.16 14.66 -0.48
CA PHE A 62 17.26 13.70 -1.57
C PHE A 62 15.90 13.62 -2.30
N ALA A 63 15.93 13.93 -3.58
CA ALA A 63 14.77 13.94 -4.48
C ALA A 63 14.85 12.79 -5.48
N GLY A 64 13.72 12.47 -6.09
CA GLY A 64 13.67 11.55 -7.22
C GLY A 64 13.42 10.10 -6.84
N ILE A 65 12.83 9.86 -5.66
CA ILE A 65 12.28 8.54 -5.36
C ILE A 65 11.18 8.23 -6.38
N GLU A 66 11.35 7.12 -7.07
CA GLU A 66 10.45 6.66 -8.12
C GLU A 66 9.14 6.09 -7.56
N VAL A 67 8.11 6.07 -8.38
CA VAL A 67 6.95 5.18 -8.16
C VAL A 67 7.47 3.74 -8.22
N ASN A 68 7.16 2.89 -7.24
CA ASN A 68 7.83 1.61 -6.99
C ASN A 68 9.34 1.82 -6.73
N PRO A 69 9.74 2.24 -5.54
CA PRO A 69 11.07 2.77 -5.26
C PRO A 69 12.16 1.74 -5.57
N HIS A 70 13.23 2.21 -6.22
CA HIS A 70 14.32 1.36 -6.63
C HIS A 70 15.41 1.27 -5.56
N TYR A 71 15.88 0.07 -5.32
CA TYR A 71 16.96 -0.23 -4.38
C TYR A 71 18.22 0.58 -4.68
N GLU A 72 18.57 0.67 -5.95
CA GLU A 72 19.73 1.39 -6.44
C GLU A 72 19.64 2.90 -6.12
N THR A 73 18.44 3.47 -6.16
CA THR A 73 18.20 4.87 -5.75
C THR A 73 18.31 5.01 -4.23
N ILE A 74 17.81 4.05 -3.48
CA ILE A 74 17.91 4.05 -2.01
C ILE A 74 19.36 3.97 -1.55
N LEU A 75 20.21 3.19 -2.22
CA LEU A 75 21.66 3.15 -1.92
C LEU A 75 22.30 4.52 -2.10
N ARG A 76 21.95 5.28 -3.16
CA ARG A 76 22.44 6.66 -3.35
C ARG A 76 21.95 7.60 -2.25
N ALA A 77 20.70 7.47 -1.85
CA ALA A 77 20.14 8.24 -0.73
C ALA A 77 20.85 7.93 0.60
N ALA A 78 21.27 6.67 0.81
CA ALA A 78 22.02 6.26 2.00
C ALA A 78 23.39 6.95 2.09
N GLU A 79 24.08 7.14 0.98
CA GLU A 79 25.36 7.87 0.99
C GLU A 79 25.16 9.34 1.38
N VAL A 80 24.10 10.00 0.87
CA VAL A 80 23.75 11.38 1.27
C VAL A 80 23.42 11.44 2.78
N ALA A 81 22.62 10.49 3.28
CA ALA A 81 22.27 10.40 4.69
C ALA A 81 23.49 10.24 5.62
N ARG A 82 24.42 9.36 5.23
CA ARG A 82 25.68 9.11 5.97
C ARG A 82 26.59 10.33 5.97
N GLN A 83 26.81 10.95 4.81
CA GLN A 83 27.66 12.15 4.68
C GLN A 83 27.12 13.33 5.50
N ALA A 84 25.81 13.51 5.52
CA ALA A 84 25.16 14.54 6.33
C ALA A 84 25.01 14.16 7.80
N ASN A 85 25.35 12.93 8.19
CA ASN A 85 25.17 12.37 9.53
C ASN A 85 23.78 12.68 10.09
N VAL A 86 22.74 12.31 9.32
CA VAL A 86 21.34 12.59 9.65
C VAL A 86 20.88 11.81 10.88
N GLY A 87 20.01 12.41 11.68
CA GLY A 87 19.43 11.78 12.87
C GLY A 87 17.98 11.27 12.66
N ILE A 88 17.34 11.69 11.56
CA ILE A 88 15.99 11.26 11.20
C ILE A 88 15.78 11.38 9.69
N ILE A 89 14.96 10.50 9.13
CA ILE A 89 14.49 10.57 7.75
C ILE A 89 13.05 11.08 7.78
N LEU A 90 12.77 12.18 7.08
CA LEU A 90 11.43 12.71 6.87
C LEU A 90 10.98 12.43 5.45
N ALA A 91 10.09 11.47 5.26
CA ALA A 91 9.45 11.16 3.99
C ALA A 91 8.31 12.12 3.71
N VAL A 92 8.35 12.85 2.59
CA VAL A 92 7.26 13.72 2.15
C VAL A 92 6.74 13.23 0.80
N GLY A 93 5.65 12.47 0.81
CA GLY A 93 5.14 11.82 -0.38
C GLY A 93 4.06 10.77 -0.11
N GLY A 94 3.77 9.98 -1.13
CA GLY A 94 2.92 8.79 -1.01
C GLY A 94 3.68 7.55 -0.54
N GLY A 95 3.03 6.38 -0.61
CA GLY A 95 3.56 5.11 -0.13
C GLY A 95 4.97 4.78 -0.64
N SER A 96 5.27 5.04 -1.92
CA SER A 96 6.61 4.77 -2.50
C SER A 96 7.74 5.54 -1.80
N VAL A 97 7.51 6.80 -1.46
CA VAL A 97 8.51 7.61 -0.73
C VAL A 97 8.65 7.12 0.71
N ILE A 98 7.55 6.74 1.35
CA ILE A 98 7.55 6.24 2.73
C ILE A 98 8.21 4.85 2.79
N ASP A 99 7.93 3.97 1.83
CA ASP A 99 8.59 2.66 1.71
C ASP A 99 10.09 2.82 1.54
N ALA A 100 10.51 3.73 0.63
CA ALA A 100 11.94 4.05 0.46
C ALA A 100 12.57 4.54 1.77
N ALA A 101 11.89 5.42 2.52
CA ALA A 101 12.39 5.95 3.79
C ALA A 101 12.55 4.87 4.86
N LYS A 102 11.57 3.97 4.99
CA LYS A 102 11.62 2.83 5.93
C LYS A 102 12.78 1.88 5.61
N PHE A 103 12.95 1.55 4.34
CA PHE A 103 14.05 0.69 3.90
C PHE A 103 15.40 1.40 4.07
N LEU A 104 15.50 2.67 3.66
CA LEU A 104 16.67 3.52 3.80
C LEU A 104 17.13 3.62 5.25
N ALA A 105 16.21 3.72 6.21
CA ALA A 105 16.53 3.80 7.64
C ALA A 105 17.38 2.62 8.12
N SER A 106 17.11 1.42 7.58
CA SER A 106 17.91 0.22 7.85
C SER A 106 19.21 0.19 7.04
N VAL A 107 19.20 0.64 5.77
CA VAL A 107 20.39 0.66 4.91
C VAL A 107 21.47 1.60 5.45
N VAL A 108 21.09 2.75 6.00
CA VAL A 108 22.05 3.75 6.53
C VAL A 108 22.90 3.17 7.64
N THR A 109 22.32 2.35 8.50
CA THR A 109 22.97 1.76 9.67
C THR A 109 23.55 0.36 9.43
N ALA A 110 23.26 -0.26 8.29
CA ALA A 110 23.79 -1.56 7.95
C ALA A 110 25.31 -1.53 7.77
N GLU A 111 25.99 -2.53 8.32
CA GLU A 111 27.45 -2.74 8.11
C GLU A 111 27.74 -3.15 6.66
N ASN A 112 26.92 -4.08 6.14
CA ASN A 112 26.95 -4.45 4.73
C ASN A 112 26.45 -3.29 3.86
N ARG A 113 27.20 -2.94 2.81
CA ARG A 113 26.85 -1.84 1.89
C ARG A 113 25.83 -2.25 0.82
N ASP A 114 25.65 -3.54 0.61
CA ASP A 114 24.60 -4.13 -0.24
C ASP A 114 23.76 -5.14 0.59
N PRO A 115 22.88 -4.66 1.49
CA PRO A 115 22.17 -5.51 2.44
C PRO A 115 20.88 -6.15 1.89
N TRP A 116 20.66 -6.18 0.57
CA TRP A 116 19.43 -6.73 -0.02
C TRP A 116 19.13 -8.15 0.45
N ASP A 117 20.12 -9.05 0.35
CA ASP A 117 19.92 -10.45 0.68
C ASP A 117 19.77 -10.66 2.19
N ASP A 118 20.49 -9.87 3.00
CA ASP A 118 20.33 -9.86 4.45
C ASP A 118 18.91 -9.47 4.84
N PHE A 119 18.38 -8.39 4.25
CA PHE A 119 17.03 -7.90 4.54
C PHE A 119 15.94 -8.82 3.97
N ALA A 120 16.17 -9.44 2.82
CA ALA A 120 15.29 -10.47 2.27
C ALA A 120 15.21 -11.71 3.18
N ALA A 121 16.28 -12.02 3.89
CA ALA A 121 16.32 -13.05 4.91
C ALA A 121 15.79 -12.60 6.29
N GLY A 122 15.35 -11.34 6.42
CA GLY A 122 14.85 -10.77 7.68
C GLY A 122 15.95 -10.34 8.65
N LEU A 123 17.20 -10.24 8.19
CA LEU A 123 18.37 -9.85 8.99
C LEU A 123 18.57 -8.33 8.91
N TYR A 124 18.03 -7.60 9.87
CA TYR A 124 18.13 -6.14 9.94
C TYR A 124 19.09 -5.68 11.05
N PRO A 125 19.68 -4.45 10.93
CA PRO A 125 20.39 -3.83 12.04
C PRO A 125 19.49 -3.72 13.29
N GLN A 126 20.09 -3.84 14.48
CA GLN A 126 19.36 -3.69 15.75
C GLN A 126 18.88 -2.24 15.95
N GLU A 127 19.70 -1.28 15.55
CA GLU A 127 19.38 0.14 15.60
C GLU A 127 19.27 0.70 14.18
N ILE A 128 18.19 1.42 13.91
CA ILE A 128 17.95 2.08 12.63
C ILE A 128 17.63 3.55 12.86
N LEU A 129 17.69 4.35 11.80
CA LEU A 129 17.25 5.74 11.90
C LEU A 129 15.73 5.83 12.11
N PRO A 130 15.26 6.75 12.96
CA PRO A 130 13.83 7.02 13.06
C PRO A 130 13.30 7.59 11.73
N VAL A 131 12.06 7.22 11.40
CA VAL A 131 11.33 7.71 10.22
C VAL A 131 10.13 8.52 10.68
N GLY A 132 9.96 9.72 10.14
CA GLY A 132 8.71 10.47 10.18
C GLY A 132 8.17 10.63 8.77
N CYS A 133 6.87 10.86 8.62
CA CYS A 133 6.30 11.10 7.29
C CYS A 133 5.23 12.19 7.26
N VAL A 134 5.12 12.84 6.10
CA VAL A 134 4.02 13.70 5.67
C VAL A 134 3.39 13.01 4.47
N LEU A 135 2.20 12.46 4.67
CA LEU A 135 1.48 11.70 3.64
C LEU A 135 0.84 12.65 2.62
N THR A 136 1.08 12.39 1.33
CA THR A 136 0.46 13.19 0.26
C THR A 136 -0.46 12.39 -0.65
N LEU A 137 -0.41 11.06 -0.61
CA LEU A 137 -1.30 10.17 -1.35
C LEU A 137 -1.63 8.95 -0.48
N PRO A 138 -2.84 8.89 0.09
CA PRO A 138 -3.29 7.76 0.90
C PRO A 138 -3.64 6.57 0.00
N ALA A 139 -3.08 5.41 0.29
CA ALA A 139 -3.31 4.15 -0.41
C ALA A 139 -2.81 2.96 0.43
N THR A 140 -1.51 2.93 0.68
CA THR A 140 -0.74 1.77 1.16
C THR A 140 -0.72 1.61 2.69
N GLY A 141 -1.21 2.59 3.47
CA GLY A 141 -1.04 2.61 4.92
C GLY A 141 0.43 2.59 5.39
N SER A 142 1.39 2.83 4.47
CA SER A 142 2.83 2.76 4.72
C SER A 142 3.28 3.70 5.84
N GLU A 143 2.55 4.78 6.05
CA GLU A 143 2.78 5.78 7.11
C GLU A 143 2.57 5.24 8.53
N SER A 144 1.96 4.07 8.66
CA SER A 144 1.71 3.45 9.97
C SER A 144 1.87 1.93 9.99
N ASN A 145 2.56 1.34 9.00
CA ASN A 145 2.91 -0.07 9.00
C ASN A 145 4.43 -0.31 8.88
N ALA A 146 4.86 -1.56 9.03
CA ALA A 146 6.26 -1.96 9.06
C ALA A 146 6.78 -2.47 7.70
N VAL A 147 5.96 -2.46 6.64
CA VAL A 147 6.28 -3.07 5.34
C VAL A 147 6.80 -2.02 4.37
N SER A 148 7.84 -2.36 3.61
CA SER A 148 8.38 -1.59 2.49
C SER A 148 8.43 -2.47 1.26
N VAL A 149 7.84 -2.04 0.16
CA VAL A 149 7.90 -2.78 -1.12
C VAL A 149 8.93 -2.12 -2.01
N ILE A 150 10.03 -2.83 -2.29
CA ILE A 150 11.19 -2.30 -2.99
C ILE A 150 11.42 -3.08 -4.29
N SER A 151 11.72 -2.36 -5.34
CA SER A 151 12.13 -2.93 -6.64
C SER A 151 13.64 -2.87 -6.79
N SER A 152 14.25 -3.87 -7.42
CA SER A 152 15.64 -3.80 -7.89
C SER A 152 15.66 -4.08 -9.39
N ILE A 153 16.24 -3.15 -10.15
CA ILE A 153 16.39 -3.30 -11.59
C ILE A 153 17.43 -4.39 -11.90
N GLU A 154 18.54 -4.38 -11.17
CA GLU A 154 19.63 -5.34 -11.38
C GLU A 154 19.21 -6.78 -11.08
N ARG A 155 18.31 -6.98 -10.11
CA ARG A 155 17.81 -8.31 -9.70
C ARG A 155 16.52 -8.72 -10.43
N ASP A 156 15.91 -7.81 -11.17
CA ASP A 156 14.58 -8.00 -11.80
C ASP A 156 13.54 -8.51 -10.78
N LEU A 157 13.48 -7.86 -9.60
CA LEU A 157 12.62 -8.23 -8.49
C LEU A 157 11.86 -7.03 -7.93
N LYS A 158 10.64 -7.29 -7.46
CA LYS A 158 9.85 -6.39 -6.61
C LYS A 158 9.28 -7.21 -5.47
N ILE A 159 9.80 -7.01 -4.25
CA ILE A 159 9.41 -7.81 -3.07
C ILE A 159 9.11 -6.93 -1.86
N PRO A 160 8.24 -7.40 -0.95
CA PRO A 160 8.01 -6.76 0.33
C PRO A 160 9.12 -7.13 1.33
N PHE A 161 9.53 -6.14 2.12
CA PHE A 161 10.41 -6.25 3.28
C PHE A 161 9.63 -5.82 4.52
N ALA A 162 9.73 -6.56 5.62
CA ALA A 162 9.06 -6.26 6.86
C ALA A 162 10.07 -6.05 8.00
N ASN A 163 10.09 -4.84 8.57
CA ASN A 163 10.92 -4.50 9.71
C ASN A 163 10.12 -3.65 10.71
N GLU A 164 9.74 -4.23 11.85
CA GLU A 164 8.96 -3.52 12.89
C GLU A 164 9.65 -2.27 13.42
N ALA A 165 11.00 -2.24 13.46
CA ALA A 165 11.77 -1.07 13.87
C ALA A 165 11.64 0.10 12.87
N ALA A 166 11.33 -0.18 11.59
CA ALA A 166 11.19 0.83 10.55
C ALA A 166 9.79 1.48 10.50
N ARG A 167 8.87 1.03 11.33
CA ARG A 167 7.55 1.66 11.45
C ARG A 167 7.72 3.15 11.78
N PRO A 168 7.08 4.08 11.03
CA PRO A 168 7.26 5.51 11.28
C PRO A 168 6.95 5.90 12.72
N THR A 169 7.78 6.75 13.31
CA THR A 169 7.58 7.27 14.68
C THR A 169 6.40 8.23 14.75
N PHE A 170 6.17 8.95 13.66
CA PHE A 170 4.99 9.79 13.48
C PHE A 170 4.58 9.85 12.00
N ALA A 171 3.29 10.11 11.78
CA ALA A 171 2.70 10.35 10.48
C ALA A 171 1.83 11.60 10.53
N ILE A 172 2.14 12.59 9.70
CA ILE A 172 1.27 13.73 9.45
C ILE A 172 0.37 13.38 8.28
N MET A 173 -0.92 13.39 8.54
CA MET A 173 -1.98 13.08 7.59
C MET A 173 -2.86 14.33 7.40
N ASP A 174 -2.41 15.21 6.52
CA ASP A 174 -3.10 16.46 6.18
C ASP A 174 -3.92 16.28 4.91
N PRO A 175 -5.27 16.21 4.98
CA PRO A 175 -6.10 15.96 3.81
C PRO A 175 -5.98 17.02 2.71
N ALA A 176 -5.52 18.23 3.03
CA ALA A 176 -5.29 19.28 2.04
C ALA A 176 -4.19 18.89 1.02
N THR A 177 -3.25 18.01 1.39
CA THR A 177 -2.21 17.51 0.48
C THR A 177 -2.77 16.77 -0.73
N MET A 178 -3.98 16.20 -0.61
CA MET A 178 -4.67 15.47 -1.68
C MET A 178 -5.32 16.40 -2.73
N ALA A 179 -5.50 17.67 -2.42
CA ALA A 179 -6.24 18.61 -3.29
C ALA A 179 -5.63 18.75 -4.69
N SER A 180 -4.33 18.51 -4.84
CA SER A 180 -3.60 18.61 -6.11
C SER A 180 -3.45 17.27 -6.85
N LEU A 181 -3.97 16.17 -6.32
CA LEU A 181 -3.90 14.85 -6.96
C LEU A 181 -4.91 14.78 -8.10
N ASP A 182 -4.52 14.14 -9.19
CA ASP A 182 -5.42 13.87 -10.30
C ASP A 182 -6.36 12.68 -10.01
N LYS A 183 -7.41 12.57 -10.81
CA LYS A 183 -8.43 11.51 -10.64
C LYS A 183 -7.84 10.09 -10.74
N ARG A 184 -6.79 9.89 -11.54
CA ARG A 184 -6.11 8.60 -11.66
C ARG A 184 -5.42 8.24 -10.35
N GLN A 185 -4.70 9.17 -9.74
CA GLN A 185 -4.01 8.97 -8.48
C GLN A 185 -5.01 8.73 -7.34
N LEU A 186 -6.09 9.53 -7.28
CA LEU A 186 -7.15 9.37 -6.28
C LEU A 186 -7.85 8.01 -6.41
N GLY A 187 -8.24 7.62 -7.62
CA GLY A 187 -8.86 6.33 -7.88
C GLY A 187 -7.95 5.16 -7.55
N ASN A 188 -6.69 5.24 -7.93
CA ASN A 188 -5.68 4.24 -7.59
C ASN A 188 -5.57 4.07 -6.06
N GLY A 189 -5.50 5.17 -5.30
CA GLY A 189 -5.39 5.12 -3.83
C GLY A 189 -6.60 4.47 -3.16
N VAL A 190 -7.82 4.80 -3.62
CA VAL A 190 -9.06 4.20 -3.09
C VAL A 190 -9.12 2.71 -3.35
N VAL A 191 -8.78 2.26 -4.58
CA VAL A 191 -8.87 0.83 -4.95
C VAL A 191 -7.76 0.02 -4.28
N ASP A 192 -6.57 0.60 -4.09
CA ASP A 192 -5.50 -0.05 -3.35
C ASP A 192 -5.91 -0.28 -1.88
N ALA A 193 -6.40 0.76 -1.20
CA ALA A 193 -6.91 0.63 0.17
C ALA A 193 -8.08 -0.36 0.27
N PHE A 194 -8.99 -0.36 -0.69
CA PHE A 194 -10.10 -1.32 -0.77
C PHE A 194 -9.57 -2.76 -0.89
N THR A 195 -8.59 -2.98 -1.74
CA THR A 195 -7.97 -4.30 -1.95
C THR A 195 -7.27 -4.79 -0.70
N HIS A 196 -6.55 -3.92 0.01
CA HIS A 196 -5.94 -4.24 1.30
C HIS A 196 -6.96 -4.79 2.31
N VAL A 197 -8.13 -4.14 2.41
CA VAL A 197 -9.19 -4.62 3.31
C VAL A 197 -9.72 -5.97 2.85
N VAL A 198 -10.00 -6.13 1.55
CA VAL A 198 -10.58 -7.37 1.01
C VAL A 198 -9.66 -8.58 1.25
N GLU A 199 -8.35 -8.44 1.06
CA GLU A 199 -7.40 -9.56 1.24
C GLU A 199 -7.16 -9.94 2.72
N GLN A 200 -7.55 -9.07 3.65
CA GLN A 200 -7.56 -9.39 5.08
C GLN A 200 -8.93 -9.89 5.55
N TYR A 201 -10.01 -9.57 4.83
CA TYR A 201 -11.39 -9.87 5.20
C TYR A 201 -11.94 -11.14 4.54
N LEU A 202 -11.76 -11.32 3.20
CA LEU A 202 -12.26 -12.45 2.44
C LEU A 202 -11.30 -13.66 2.54
N THR A 203 -11.12 -14.15 3.75
CA THR A 203 -10.23 -15.27 4.07
C THR A 203 -11.02 -16.43 4.69
N ILE A 204 -10.33 -17.43 5.21
CA ILE A 204 -10.97 -18.58 5.88
C ILE A 204 -11.82 -18.05 7.05
N PRO A 205 -13.11 -18.46 7.13
CA PRO A 205 -13.97 -18.05 8.23
C PRO A 205 -13.35 -18.31 9.60
N GLY A 206 -13.33 -17.29 10.46
CA GLY A 206 -12.81 -17.37 11.82
C GLY A 206 -13.75 -16.68 12.81
N ASN A 207 -13.51 -16.88 14.10
CA ASN A 207 -14.23 -16.15 15.15
C ASN A 207 -13.54 -14.79 15.43
N THR A 208 -13.71 -13.84 14.50
CA THR A 208 -13.08 -12.51 14.51
C THR A 208 -14.10 -11.40 14.22
N PRO A 209 -15.21 -11.30 15.01
CA PRO A 209 -16.32 -10.38 14.70
C PRO A 209 -15.91 -8.90 14.72
N VAL A 210 -14.93 -8.50 15.53
CA VAL A 210 -14.43 -7.12 15.59
C VAL A 210 -13.70 -6.78 14.28
N GLN A 211 -12.79 -7.63 13.81
CA GLN A 211 -12.06 -7.43 12.57
C GLN A 211 -13.02 -7.42 11.36
N TYR A 212 -14.01 -8.30 11.36
CA TYR A 212 -15.05 -8.30 10.31
C TYR A 212 -15.85 -7.00 10.30
N GLY A 213 -16.34 -6.55 11.45
CA GLY A 213 -17.09 -5.29 11.53
C GLY A 213 -16.27 -4.08 11.11
N TYR A 214 -15.00 -4.02 11.50
CA TYR A 214 -14.06 -2.98 11.08
C TYR A 214 -13.86 -3.00 9.56
N SER A 215 -13.57 -4.15 8.98
CA SER A 215 -13.38 -4.31 7.53
C SER A 215 -14.62 -3.89 6.75
N GLU A 216 -15.82 -4.30 7.21
CA GLU A 216 -17.08 -3.95 6.58
C GLU A 216 -17.35 -2.44 6.61
N VAL A 217 -17.01 -1.75 7.71
CA VAL A 217 -17.14 -0.28 7.81
C VAL A 217 -16.15 0.39 6.85
N LEU A 218 -14.89 -0.02 6.82
CA LEU A 218 -13.88 0.56 5.94
C LEU A 218 -14.27 0.41 4.47
N LEU A 219 -14.73 -0.78 4.06
CA LEU A 219 -15.18 -1.03 2.69
C LEU A 219 -16.36 -0.12 2.31
N ARG A 220 -17.40 -0.01 3.16
CA ARG A 220 -18.52 0.88 2.92
C ARG A 220 -18.09 2.35 2.83
N THR A 221 -17.17 2.78 3.69
CA THR A 221 -16.60 4.15 3.65
C THR A 221 -15.92 4.42 2.31
N LEU A 222 -15.08 3.50 1.83
CA LEU A 222 -14.39 3.65 0.54
C LEU A 222 -15.37 3.61 -0.64
N ILE A 223 -16.42 2.77 -0.59
CA ILE A 223 -17.46 2.69 -1.61
C ILE A 223 -18.28 3.98 -1.69
N GLU A 224 -18.56 4.59 -0.55
CA GLU A 224 -19.32 5.84 -0.48
C GLU A 224 -18.47 7.05 -0.87
N TRP A 225 -17.30 7.22 -0.24
CA TRP A 225 -16.49 8.43 -0.36
C TRP A 225 -15.52 8.42 -1.53
N GLY A 226 -15.12 7.25 -2.04
CA GLY A 226 -14.25 7.15 -3.21
C GLY A 226 -14.83 7.84 -4.45
N PRO A 227 -16.05 7.53 -4.89
CA PRO A 227 -16.68 8.23 -6.02
C PRO A 227 -16.86 9.73 -5.77
N LYS A 228 -17.27 10.15 -4.58
CA LYS A 228 -17.39 11.57 -4.21
C LYS A 228 -16.03 12.29 -4.31
N LEU A 229 -14.96 11.62 -3.87
CA LEU A 229 -13.59 12.15 -4.00
C LEU A 229 -13.21 12.39 -5.46
N LEU A 230 -13.62 11.51 -6.39
CA LEU A 230 -13.37 11.73 -7.83
C LEU A 230 -14.27 12.79 -8.45
N GLU A 231 -15.45 13.01 -7.89
CA GLU A 231 -16.42 13.97 -8.41
C GLU A 231 -16.02 15.41 -8.07
N ASP A 232 -15.84 15.74 -6.82
CA ASP A 232 -15.63 17.11 -6.33
C ASP A 232 -14.33 17.35 -5.56
N ASN A 233 -13.62 16.27 -5.17
CA ASN A 233 -12.41 16.34 -4.35
C ASN A 233 -12.59 17.23 -3.09
N SER A 234 -13.78 17.14 -2.45
CA SER A 234 -14.13 17.93 -1.26
C SER A 234 -13.25 17.60 -0.05
N ALA A 235 -13.15 18.53 0.89
CA ALA A 235 -12.39 18.32 2.14
C ALA A 235 -12.91 17.09 2.89
N GLU A 236 -14.23 16.96 3.02
CA GLU A 236 -14.87 15.83 3.69
C GLU A 236 -14.54 14.49 3.02
N ALA A 237 -14.54 14.43 1.68
CA ALA A 237 -14.19 13.22 0.95
C ALA A 237 -12.70 12.86 1.16
N ARG A 238 -11.80 13.85 1.14
CA ARG A 238 -10.38 13.64 1.43
C ARG A 238 -10.13 13.10 2.84
N GLU A 239 -10.80 13.67 3.84
CA GLU A 239 -10.70 13.24 5.24
C GLU A 239 -11.13 11.78 5.42
N ASN A 240 -12.31 11.42 4.91
CA ASN A 240 -12.86 10.06 5.03
C ASN A 240 -12.00 9.03 4.29
N VAL A 241 -11.56 9.33 3.07
CA VAL A 241 -10.72 8.41 2.29
C VAL A 241 -9.34 8.28 2.91
N MET A 242 -8.70 9.39 3.32
CA MET A 242 -7.38 9.34 3.94
C MET A 242 -7.37 8.51 5.21
N TRP A 243 -8.39 8.70 6.07
CA TRP A 243 -8.48 7.91 7.30
C TRP A 243 -8.78 6.45 7.03
N ALA A 244 -9.72 6.13 6.13
CA ALA A 244 -10.05 4.76 5.78
C ALA A 244 -8.84 4.02 5.16
N ALA A 245 -8.06 4.68 4.30
CA ALA A 245 -6.86 4.10 3.70
C ALA A 245 -5.77 3.78 4.74
N ASN A 246 -5.56 4.65 5.73
CA ASN A 246 -4.66 4.34 6.84
C ASN A 246 -5.13 3.12 7.63
N GLN A 247 -6.42 3.07 7.98
CA GLN A 247 -6.99 1.97 8.76
C GLN A 247 -7.00 0.64 7.99
N ALA A 248 -6.98 0.69 6.67
CA ALA A 248 -6.96 -0.50 5.80
C ALA A 248 -5.70 -1.35 5.98
N LEU A 249 -4.55 -0.73 6.30
CA LEU A 249 -3.27 -1.47 6.42
C LEU A 249 -2.37 -0.97 7.58
N ASN A 250 -2.94 -0.50 8.67
CA ASN A 250 -2.17 -0.17 9.87
C ASN A 250 -1.88 -1.39 10.79
N GLY A 251 -2.36 -2.58 10.38
CA GLY A 251 -2.18 -3.85 11.07
C GLY A 251 -3.36 -4.27 11.94
N LEU A 252 -4.34 -3.39 12.23
CA LEU A 252 -5.42 -3.70 13.18
C LEU A 252 -6.38 -4.76 12.66
N ILE A 253 -6.91 -4.60 11.43
CA ILE A 253 -7.93 -5.52 10.88
C ILE A 253 -7.38 -6.91 10.56
N GLY A 254 -6.07 -7.03 10.38
CA GLY A 254 -5.39 -8.31 10.15
C GLY A 254 -5.07 -9.10 11.43
N THR A 255 -5.31 -8.52 12.62
CA THR A 255 -4.99 -9.19 13.89
C THR A 255 -5.82 -10.45 14.09
N GLY A 256 -5.14 -11.56 14.34
CA GLY A 256 -5.82 -12.85 14.59
C GLY A 256 -6.53 -13.46 13.39
N VAL A 257 -6.31 -12.93 12.19
CA VAL A 257 -6.84 -13.41 10.91
C VAL A 257 -5.71 -14.03 10.08
N ARG A 258 -6.00 -15.04 9.28
CA ARG A 258 -5.10 -15.47 8.19
C ARG A 258 -5.34 -14.56 7.00
N GLN A 259 -4.27 -13.91 6.50
CA GLN A 259 -4.36 -12.95 5.41
C GLN A 259 -4.01 -13.61 4.07
N ASP A 260 -4.66 -13.18 2.98
CA ASP A 260 -4.50 -13.82 1.66
C ASP A 260 -3.28 -13.28 0.88
N TRP A 261 -3.30 -12.04 0.50
CA TRP A 261 -2.26 -11.32 -0.27
C TRP A 261 -2.00 -11.83 -1.70
N SER A 262 -2.78 -12.77 -2.22
CA SER A 262 -2.56 -13.34 -3.56
C SER A 262 -2.73 -12.32 -4.67
N THR A 263 -3.72 -11.41 -4.54
CA THR A 263 -3.95 -10.33 -5.51
C THR A 263 -2.73 -9.42 -5.58
N HIS A 264 -2.19 -9.04 -4.42
CA HIS A 264 -1.00 -8.19 -4.35
C HIS A 264 0.23 -8.87 -4.94
N MET A 265 0.48 -10.13 -4.65
CA MET A 265 1.67 -10.83 -5.17
C MET A 265 1.62 -10.95 -6.70
N ILE A 266 0.48 -11.32 -7.27
CA ILE A 266 0.30 -11.36 -8.73
C ILE A 266 0.39 -9.95 -9.32
N GLY A 267 -0.23 -8.96 -8.67
CA GLY A 267 -0.18 -7.54 -9.07
C GLY A 267 1.24 -6.98 -9.06
N HIS A 268 2.07 -7.31 -8.06
CA HIS A 268 3.48 -6.90 -7.99
C HIS A 268 4.28 -7.43 -9.19
N ALA A 269 4.08 -8.71 -9.56
CA ALA A 269 4.73 -9.29 -10.73
C ALA A 269 4.32 -8.55 -12.02
N ILE A 270 3.01 -8.30 -12.22
CA ILE A 270 2.52 -7.54 -13.38
C ILE A 270 3.10 -6.12 -13.41
N THR A 271 3.13 -5.43 -12.26
CA THR A 271 3.73 -4.09 -12.18
C THR A 271 5.21 -4.11 -12.52
N ALA A 272 5.97 -5.08 -12.02
CA ALA A 272 7.41 -5.19 -12.26
C ALA A 272 7.73 -5.43 -13.76
N ILE A 273 6.96 -6.29 -14.42
CA ILE A 273 7.19 -6.68 -15.82
C ILE A 273 6.71 -5.60 -16.80
N TYR A 274 5.50 -5.05 -16.57
CA TYR A 274 4.80 -4.22 -17.57
C TYR A 274 4.73 -2.75 -17.21
N GLY A 275 5.17 -2.33 -16.01
CA GLY A 275 5.13 -0.93 -15.57
C GLY A 275 3.72 -0.38 -15.35
N ILE A 276 2.70 -1.24 -15.26
CA ILE A 276 1.33 -0.83 -14.95
C ILE A 276 1.25 -0.38 -13.48
N ASP A 277 0.55 0.73 -13.21
CA ASP A 277 0.35 1.23 -11.84
C ASP A 277 -0.16 0.10 -10.92
N HIS A 278 0.36 0.03 -9.71
CA HIS A 278 0.07 -1.06 -8.78
C HIS A 278 -1.43 -1.29 -8.55
N ALA A 279 -2.19 -0.26 -8.18
CA ALA A 279 -3.63 -0.39 -7.96
C ALA A 279 -4.40 -0.90 -9.19
N ARG A 280 -3.92 -0.53 -10.39
CA ARG A 280 -4.52 -0.98 -11.66
C ARG A 280 -4.25 -2.45 -11.92
N THR A 281 -3.12 -3.01 -11.45
CA THR A 281 -2.89 -4.45 -11.51
C THR A 281 -3.76 -5.22 -10.52
N LEU A 282 -4.03 -4.63 -9.35
CA LEU A 282 -4.93 -5.23 -8.36
C LEU A 282 -6.37 -5.34 -8.89
N SER A 283 -6.88 -4.28 -9.53
CA SER A 283 -8.21 -4.29 -10.12
C SER A 283 -8.36 -5.25 -11.30
N LEU A 284 -7.27 -5.54 -12.03
CA LEU A 284 -7.24 -6.56 -13.08
C LEU A 284 -7.32 -7.98 -12.52
N VAL A 285 -6.67 -8.24 -11.40
CA VAL A 285 -6.50 -9.59 -10.85
C VAL A 285 -7.64 -9.97 -9.91
N MET A 286 -8.05 -9.06 -9.00
CA MET A 286 -8.94 -9.41 -7.90
C MET A 286 -10.29 -10.03 -8.32
N PRO A 287 -11.06 -9.47 -9.29
CA PRO A 287 -12.36 -10.05 -9.63
C PRO A 287 -12.23 -11.49 -10.13
N SER A 288 -11.24 -11.76 -10.96
CA SER A 288 -10.96 -13.10 -11.48
C SER A 288 -10.52 -14.07 -10.38
N LEU A 289 -9.64 -13.63 -9.49
CA LEU A 289 -9.18 -14.42 -8.35
C LEU A 289 -10.34 -14.77 -7.42
N LEU A 290 -11.22 -13.83 -7.12
CA LEU A 290 -12.39 -14.06 -6.28
C LEU A 290 -13.36 -15.06 -6.94
N ARG A 291 -13.59 -14.95 -8.26
CA ARG A 291 -14.41 -15.94 -9.00
C ARG A 291 -13.75 -17.33 -8.97
N PHE A 292 -12.44 -17.41 -9.20
CA PHE A 292 -11.69 -18.66 -9.13
C PHE A 292 -11.79 -19.34 -7.75
N LYS A 293 -11.82 -18.54 -6.67
CA LYS A 293 -11.90 -19.03 -5.28
C LYS A 293 -13.33 -19.04 -4.74
N ALA A 294 -14.36 -18.75 -5.56
CA ALA A 294 -15.72 -18.51 -5.08
C ALA A 294 -16.28 -19.69 -4.26
N ASP A 295 -16.08 -20.94 -4.70
CA ASP A 295 -16.57 -22.11 -3.96
C ASP A 295 -15.94 -22.24 -2.56
N ARG A 296 -14.65 -21.92 -2.43
CA ARG A 296 -13.93 -22.03 -1.15
C ARG A 296 -14.19 -20.85 -0.22
N LYS A 297 -14.42 -19.66 -0.79
CA LYS A 297 -14.67 -18.41 -0.07
C LYS A 297 -16.16 -18.07 0.02
N GLN A 298 -17.07 -18.98 -0.42
CA GLN A 298 -18.51 -18.69 -0.57
C GLN A 298 -19.14 -18.03 0.65
N VAL A 299 -18.90 -18.56 1.85
CA VAL A 299 -19.46 -18.05 3.11
C VAL A 299 -19.03 -16.60 3.35
N MET A 300 -17.75 -16.30 3.15
CA MET A 300 -17.22 -14.93 3.37
C MET A 300 -17.62 -13.98 2.24
N LEU A 301 -17.69 -14.45 1.00
CA LEU A 301 -18.18 -13.68 -0.13
C LEU A 301 -19.67 -13.35 0.01
N ALA A 302 -20.49 -14.29 0.47
CA ALA A 302 -21.92 -14.04 0.74
C ALA A 302 -22.10 -13.02 1.89
N ARG A 303 -21.29 -13.15 2.96
CA ARG A 303 -21.26 -12.16 4.04
C ARG A 303 -20.86 -10.77 3.52
N TYR A 304 -19.81 -10.69 2.73
CA TYR A 304 -19.34 -9.47 2.09
C TYR A 304 -20.42 -8.82 1.23
N ALA A 305 -21.07 -9.61 0.37
CA ALA A 305 -22.13 -9.12 -0.49
C ALA A 305 -23.30 -8.50 0.31
N ARG A 306 -23.73 -9.16 1.39
CA ARG A 306 -24.82 -8.68 2.23
C ARG A 306 -24.44 -7.49 3.10
N ASN A 307 -23.28 -7.55 3.78
CA ASN A 307 -22.92 -6.57 4.81
C ASN A 307 -22.24 -5.32 4.23
N VAL A 308 -21.59 -5.45 3.08
CA VAL A 308 -20.87 -4.35 2.44
C VAL A 308 -21.70 -3.73 1.31
N TRP A 309 -22.31 -4.57 0.46
CA TRP A 309 -23.04 -4.13 -0.72
C TRP A 309 -24.57 -4.06 -0.52
N GLY A 310 -25.10 -4.61 0.57
CA GLY A 310 -26.53 -4.64 0.81
C GLY A 310 -27.30 -5.63 -0.09
N VAL A 311 -26.62 -6.65 -0.61
CA VAL A 311 -27.24 -7.68 -1.46
C VAL A 311 -28.33 -8.43 -0.68
N ALA A 312 -29.53 -8.51 -1.24
CA ALA A 312 -30.67 -9.16 -0.60
C ALA A 312 -30.77 -10.68 -0.89
N ALA A 313 -29.93 -11.24 -1.77
CA ALA A 313 -29.97 -12.65 -2.11
C ALA A 313 -29.75 -13.54 -0.87
N THR A 314 -30.67 -14.49 -0.66
CA THR A 314 -30.61 -15.46 0.46
C THR A 314 -29.71 -16.65 0.15
N ASP A 315 -29.59 -17.03 -1.12
CA ASP A 315 -28.65 -18.03 -1.58
C ASP A 315 -27.21 -17.50 -1.55
N ASP A 316 -26.31 -18.24 -0.92
CA ASP A 316 -24.93 -17.80 -0.70
C ASP A 316 -24.12 -17.72 -2.00
N LYS A 317 -24.37 -18.61 -2.95
CA LYS A 317 -23.68 -18.60 -4.25
C LYS A 317 -24.10 -17.37 -5.06
N MET A 318 -25.39 -17.11 -5.17
CA MET A 318 -25.92 -15.93 -5.83
C MET A 318 -25.42 -14.63 -5.17
N ALA A 319 -25.41 -14.58 -3.83
CA ALA A 319 -24.89 -13.42 -3.11
C ALA A 319 -23.39 -13.20 -3.41
N ALA A 320 -22.58 -14.26 -3.39
CA ALA A 320 -21.17 -14.20 -3.69
C ALA A 320 -20.89 -13.67 -5.10
N GLU A 321 -21.59 -14.19 -6.11
CA GLU A 321 -21.47 -13.73 -7.51
C GLU A 321 -21.82 -12.24 -7.63
N GLN A 322 -22.95 -11.80 -7.07
CA GLN A 322 -23.35 -10.40 -7.06
C GLN A 322 -22.34 -9.49 -6.34
N GLY A 323 -21.75 -9.95 -5.23
CA GLY A 323 -20.71 -9.20 -4.52
C GLY A 323 -19.45 -8.99 -5.34
N ILE A 324 -19.03 -9.99 -6.12
CA ILE A 324 -17.88 -9.88 -7.03
C ILE A 324 -18.20 -8.91 -8.18
N ASP A 325 -19.39 -9.00 -8.78
CA ASP A 325 -19.81 -8.12 -9.86
C ASP A 325 -19.90 -6.65 -9.42
N LEU A 326 -20.41 -6.41 -8.20
CA LEU A 326 -20.46 -5.07 -7.61
C LEU A 326 -19.05 -4.52 -7.33
N THR A 327 -18.11 -5.37 -6.93
CA THR A 327 -16.70 -4.99 -6.75
C THR A 327 -16.08 -4.58 -8.09
N GLU A 328 -16.28 -5.36 -9.14
CA GLU A 328 -15.81 -5.03 -10.49
C GLU A 328 -16.42 -3.71 -10.98
N GLY A 329 -17.72 -3.53 -10.80
CA GLY A 329 -18.43 -2.29 -11.11
C GLY A 329 -17.90 -1.08 -10.33
N PHE A 330 -17.50 -1.28 -9.07
CA PHE A 330 -16.86 -0.23 -8.27
C PHE A 330 -15.49 0.16 -8.84
N PHE A 331 -14.64 -0.79 -9.20
CA PHE A 331 -13.34 -0.50 -9.80
C PHE A 331 -13.48 0.27 -11.12
N ARG A 332 -14.44 -0.10 -11.99
CA ARG A 332 -14.75 0.66 -13.21
C ARG A 332 -15.19 2.10 -12.89
N ARG A 333 -16.04 2.28 -11.88
CA ARG A 333 -16.51 3.60 -11.43
C ARG A 333 -15.36 4.45 -10.89
N MET A 334 -14.36 3.83 -10.28
CA MET A 334 -13.12 4.50 -9.84
C MET A 334 -12.14 4.78 -11.00
N GLY A 335 -12.45 4.41 -12.24
CA GLY A 335 -11.63 4.65 -13.42
C GLY A 335 -10.48 3.65 -13.59
N LEU A 336 -10.56 2.47 -12.97
CA LEU A 336 -9.54 1.44 -13.08
C LEU A 336 -9.93 0.35 -14.09
N PRO A 337 -8.93 -0.27 -14.77
CA PRO A 337 -9.15 -1.41 -15.65
C PRO A 337 -9.55 -2.62 -14.83
N VAL A 338 -10.39 -3.48 -15.36
CA VAL A 338 -10.82 -4.73 -14.73
C VAL A 338 -10.60 -5.95 -15.61
N LYS A 339 -10.19 -5.72 -16.85
CA LYS A 339 -9.80 -6.76 -17.81
C LYS A 339 -8.47 -6.41 -18.46
N PRO A 340 -7.65 -7.39 -18.85
CA PRO A 340 -6.41 -7.13 -19.61
C PRO A 340 -6.59 -6.29 -20.87
N ALA A 341 -7.73 -6.42 -21.55
CA ALA A 341 -8.06 -5.60 -22.73
C ALA A 341 -8.14 -4.09 -22.41
N ASP A 342 -8.44 -3.71 -21.16
CA ASP A 342 -8.55 -2.31 -20.73
C ASP A 342 -7.17 -1.61 -20.61
N VAL A 343 -6.08 -2.37 -20.71
CA VAL A 343 -4.70 -1.85 -20.66
C VAL A 343 -3.97 -2.00 -22.01
N ALA A 344 -4.70 -2.29 -23.09
CA ALA A 344 -4.11 -2.35 -24.43
C ALA A 344 -3.27 -1.09 -24.76
N PRO A 345 -2.14 -1.20 -25.46
CA PRO A 345 -1.67 -2.40 -26.19
C PRO A 345 -0.81 -3.37 -25.35
N ILE A 346 -0.79 -3.26 -24.02
CA ILE A 346 -0.01 -4.15 -23.15
C ILE A 346 -0.71 -5.52 -23.13
N GLU A 347 0.02 -6.57 -23.54
CA GLU A 347 -0.43 -7.97 -23.43
C GLU A 347 0.21 -8.61 -22.20
N ILE A 348 -0.61 -9.00 -21.23
CA ILE A 348 -0.14 -9.66 -19.99
C ILE A 348 0.00 -11.15 -20.25
N SER A 349 1.24 -11.64 -20.28
CA SER A 349 1.57 -13.05 -20.44
C SER A 349 1.52 -13.78 -19.08
N PRO A 350 0.66 -14.79 -18.91
CA PRO A 350 0.68 -15.59 -17.68
C PRO A 350 2.04 -16.26 -17.41
N ASP A 351 2.76 -16.67 -18.45
CA ASP A 351 4.07 -17.32 -18.31
C ASP A 351 5.12 -16.37 -17.73
N ASP A 352 5.14 -15.13 -18.16
CA ASP A 352 6.08 -14.12 -17.64
C ASP A 352 5.78 -13.81 -16.18
N VAL A 353 4.50 -13.67 -15.81
CA VAL A 353 4.09 -13.45 -14.42
C VAL A 353 4.49 -14.63 -13.54
N ILE A 354 4.26 -15.86 -13.99
CA ILE A 354 4.65 -17.07 -13.27
C ILE A 354 6.17 -17.14 -13.10
N ALA A 355 6.93 -16.86 -14.15
CA ALA A 355 8.39 -16.86 -14.09
C ALA A 355 8.92 -15.84 -13.08
N HIS A 356 8.32 -14.63 -13.02
CA HIS A 356 8.68 -13.61 -12.03
C HIS A 356 8.37 -14.09 -10.60
N LEU A 357 7.16 -14.63 -10.35
CA LEU A 357 6.77 -15.14 -9.04
C LEU A 357 7.72 -16.28 -8.58
N GLN A 358 8.14 -17.15 -9.49
CA GLN A 358 9.08 -18.22 -9.19
C GLN A 358 10.47 -17.69 -8.81
N ARG A 359 10.98 -16.67 -9.52
CA ARG A 359 12.25 -15.98 -9.15
C ARG A 359 12.16 -15.31 -7.79
N ALA A 360 10.99 -14.75 -7.44
CA ALA A 360 10.74 -14.17 -6.13
C ALA A 360 10.47 -15.22 -5.02
N GLY A 361 10.53 -16.51 -5.32
CA GLY A 361 10.23 -17.58 -4.36
C GLY A 361 8.74 -17.70 -3.99
N GLN A 362 7.85 -17.03 -4.72
CA GLN A 362 6.42 -16.95 -4.44
C GLN A 362 5.63 -17.97 -5.26
N ILE A 363 5.80 -19.23 -4.94
CA ILE A 363 5.22 -20.35 -5.69
C ILE A 363 3.97 -20.97 -5.06
N ARG A 364 3.57 -20.47 -3.88
CA ARG A 364 2.35 -20.87 -3.17
C ARG A 364 1.74 -19.66 -2.49
N LEU A 365 0.72 -19.08 -3.11
CA LEU A 365 0.07 -17.87 -2.66
C LEU A 365 -1.23 -18.17 -1.90
N GLY A 366 -1.73 -17.15 -1.20
CA GLY A 366 -2.98 -17.19 -0.47
C GLY A 366 -2.87 -17.77 0.93
N GLU A 367 -3.92 -17.55 1.71
CA GLU A 367 -4.01 -17.97 3.11
C GLU A 367 -3.94 -19.49 3.33
N MET A 368 -4.17 -20.26 2.26
CA MET A 368 -4.09 -21.73 2.23
C MET A 368 -2.83 -22.24 1.53
N ALA A 369 -2.00 -21.35 0.99
CA ALA A 369 -0.85 -21.69 0.15
C ALA A 369 -1.23 -22.65 -1.02
N ASP A 370 -2.42 -22.44 -1.59
CA ASP A 370 -3.02 -23.31 -2.60
C ASP A 370 -3.13 -22.69 -3.99
N ILE A 371 -2.66 -21.44 -4.16
CA ILE A 371 -2.52 -20.81 -5.47
C ILE A 371 -1.09 -21.05 -5.96
N THR A 372 -0.95 -22.07 -6.80
CA THR A 372 0.30 -22.49 -7.45
C THR A 372 0.45 -21.80 -8.82
N PRO A 373 1.59 -21.96 -9.53
CA PRO A 373 1.75 -21.43 -10.89
C PRO A 373 0.63 -21.80 -11.85
N LEU A 374 0.07 -23.03 -11.75
CA LEU A 374 -1.04 -23.45 -12.59
C LEU A 374 -2.30 -22.60 -12.30
N GLN A 375 -2.64 -22.40 -11.04
CA GLN A 375 -3.79 -21.58 -10.65
C GLN A 375 -3.59 -20.10 -11.00
N VAL A 376 -2.37 -19.56 -10.93
CA VAL A 376 -2.06 -18.21 -11.41
C VAL A 376 -2.38 -18.08 -12.90
N ARG A 377 -2.01 -19.09 -13.72
CA ARG A 377 -2.37 -19.11 -15.14
C ARG A 377 -3.89 -19.09 -15.33
N ASP A 378 -4.61 -19.96 -14.64
CA ASP A 378 -6.07 -20.06 -14.75
C ASP A 378 -6.73 -18.73 -14.36
N ILE A 379 -6.28 -18.07 -13.29
CA ILE A 379 -6.78 -16.76 -12.85
C ILE A 379 -6.55 -15.68 -13.92
N LEU A 380 -5.36 -15.61 -14.52
CA LEU A 380 -5.03 -14.59 -15.52
C LEU A 380 -5.74 -14.84 -16.86
N VAL A 381 -5.89 -16.10 -17.28
CA VAL A 381 -6.66 -16.47 -18.48
C VAL A 381 -8.15 -16.15 -18.28
N HIS A 382 -8.69 -16.44 -17.09
CA HIS A 382 -10.08 -16.11 -16.79
C HIS A 382 -10.32 -14.58 -16.70
N ALA A 383 -9.33 -13.81 -16.30
CA ALA A 383 -9.41 -12.35 -16.32
C ALA A 383 -9.50 -11.79 -17.75
N ALA A 384 -8.96 -12.51 -18.75
CA ALA A 384 -8.97 -12.10 -20.15
C ALA A 384 -10.29 -12.43 -20.87
N SER A 385 -11.12 -13.31 -20.32
CA SER A 385 -12.43 -13.68 -20.86
C SER A 385 -13.53 -12.73 -20.36
#